data_72a1be3996c22b3b6b1d448fca346b89
#
_entry.id   72a1be3996c22b3b6b1d448fca346b89
#
_cell.length_a   1.000
_cell.length_b   1.000
_cell.length_c   1.000
_cell.angle_alpha   90.00
_cell.angle_beta   90.00
_cell.angle_gamma   90.00
#
_symmetry.space_group_name_H-M   'P 1'
#
loop_
_entity.id
_entity.type
_entity.pdbx_description
1 polymer ?
#
loop_
_entity_poly.entity_id
_entity_poly.type
_entity_poly.pdbx_seq_one_letter_code
_entity_poly.pdbx_strand_id
1 'polypeptide(L)'
;MIKKEKLKLREKITNFLCEKLVRKKIRNQFGGNLQAFVSGGGALDQNIGEFLNAVGLTTLQGYGLTEASPVVSCNLPDLVKVESVGPPFRTNKVKISEDGEILIKGENVMLGYWNLKDETKKVIKDGWLHTGDIGELDKNNYLI
;
A
#
# COMPACT_ATOMS: atom_id res chain seq x y z
N MET A 1 -2.96 17.53 2.58
CA MET A 1 -3.46 18.03 3.90
C MET A 1 -4.95 17.76 3.94
N ILE A 2 -5.39 16.70 4.63
CA ILE A 2 -6.82 16.40 4.81
C ILE A 2 -7.38 17.50 5.72
N LYS A 3 -8.31 18.32 5.22
CA LYS A 3 -9.05 19.28 6.04
C LYS A 3 -9.77 18.48 7.13
N LYS A 4 -9.34 18.64 8.39
CA LYS A 4 -10.13 18.16 9.54
C LYS A 4 -11.39 19.01 9.61
N GLU A 5 -12.46 18.55 9.02
CA GLU A 5 -13.78 19.16 9.21
C GLU A 5 -14.12 19.12 10.71
N LYS A 6 -14.63 20.27 11.22
CA LYS A 6 -15.04 20.34 12.61
C LYS A 6 -16.35 19.54 12.77
N LEU A 7 -16.24 18.37 13.37
CA LEU A 7 -17.39 17.53 13.71
C LEU A 7 -18.44 18.32 14.50
N LYS A 8 -19.70 18.18 14.15
CA LYS A 8 -20.84 18.71 14.92
C LYS A 8 -20.91 18.01 16.28
N LEU A 9 -21.55 18.64 17.26
CA LEU A 9 -21.64 18.09 18.62
C LEU A 9 -22.22 16.66 18.65
N ARG A 10 -23.26 16.39 17.88
CA ARG A 10 -23.87 15.06 17.75
C ARG A 10 -22.87 14.02 17.23
N GLU A 11 -22.10 14.37 16.22
CA GLU A 11 -21.06 13.50 15.63
C GLU A 11 -19.94 13.21 16.63
N LYS A 12 -19.54 14.20 17.44
CA LYS A 12 -18.56 14.01 18.52
C LYS A 12 -19.05 13.01 19.57
N ILE A 13 -20.32 13.12 20.00
CA ILE A 13 -20.92 12.20 20.97
C ILE A 13 -20.98 10.79 20.38
N THR A 14 -21.49 10.64 19.16
CA THR A 14 -21.54 9.34 18.47
C THR A 14 -20.14 8.74 18.32
N ASN A 15 -19.17 9.53 17.90
CA ASN A 15 -17.79 9.07 17.75
C ASN A 15 -17.17 8.61 19.08
N PHE A 16 -17.44 9.33 20.18
CA PHE A 16 -17.01 8.95 21.54
C PHE A 16 -17.63 7.63 21.97
N LEU A 17 -18.93 7.44 21.74
CA LEU A 17 -19.63 6.19 22.08
C LEU A 17 -19.11 5.02 21.24
N CYS A 18 -18.93 5.22 19.92
CA CYS A 18 -18.35 4.21 19.04
C CYS A 18 -16.93 3.84 19.48
N GLU A 19 -16.13 4.82 19.87
CA GLU A 19 -14.77 4.57 20.36
C GLU A 19 -14.79 3.67 21.60
N LYS A 20 -15.61 4.03 22.60
CA LYS A 20 -15.65 3.33 23.89
C LYS A 20 -16.29 1.94 23.81
N LEU A 21 -17.39 1.81 23.07
CA LEU A 21 -18.22 0.60 23.05
C LEU A 21 -17.80 -0.41 21.98
N VAL A 22 -17.23 0.05 20.88
CA VAL A 22 -16.94 -0.78 19.70
C VAL A 22 -15.44 -0.81 19.41
N ARG A 23 -14.87 0.32 18.99
CA ARG A 23 -13.50 0.37 18.44
C ARG A 23 -12.44 -0.14 19.44
N LYS A 24 -12.50 0.32 20.69
CA LYS A 24 -11.59 -0.15 21.75
C LYS A 24 -11.69 -1.65 21.96
N LYS A 25 -12.92 -2.22 21.95
CA LYS A 25 -13.11 -3.67 22.12
C LYS A 25 -12.50 -4.43 20.95
N ILE A 26 -12.70 -3.96 19.71
CA ILE A 26 -12.14 -4.60 18.53
C ILE A 26 -10.60 -4.57 18.60
N ARG A 27 -9.99 -3.41 18.86
CA ARG A 27 -8.54 -3.29 18.97
C ARG A 27 -7.95 -4.18 20.07
N ASN A 28 -8.65 -4.33 21.18
CA ASN A 28 -8.21 -5.21 22.28
C ASN A 28 -8.14 -6.69 21.89
N GLN A 29 -8.97 -7.15 20.93
CA GLN A 29 -8.86 -8.52 20.41
C GLN A 29 -7.51 -8.78 19.72
N PHE A 30 -6.85 -7.72 19.25
CA PHE A 30 -5.50 -7.76 18.67
C PHE A 30 -4.42 -7.36 19.68
N GLY A 31 -4.68 -7.53 20.98
CA GLY A 31 -3.70 -7.27 22.06
C GLY A 31 -3.49 -5.80 22.41
N GLY A 32 -4.18 -4.87 21.75
CA GLY A 32 -4.15 -3.43 22.05
C GLY A 32 -2.88 -2.67 21.61
N ASN A 33 -1.83 -3.38 21.19
CA ASN A 33 -0.52 -2.81 20.81
C ASN A 33 -0.26 -2.85 19.30
N LEU A 34 -1.23 -3.34 18.51
CA LEU A 34 -1.10 -3.40 17.07
C LEU A 34 -0.99 -1.99 16.50
N GLN A 35 0.10 -1.70 15.78
CA GLN A 35 0.33 -0.41 15.13
C GLN A 35 -0.38 -0.34 13.77
N ALA A 36 -0.22 -1.37 12.96
CA ALA A 36 -0.87 -1.47 11.67
C ALA A 36 -0.89 -2.92 11.17
N PHE A 37 -1.85 -3.24 10.31
CA PHE A 37 -1.76 -4.36 9.39
C PHE A 37 -1.09 -3.90 8.10
N VAL A 38 -0.32 -4.77 7.48
CA VAL A 38 0.18 -4.58 6.11
C VAL A 38 -0.45 -5.64 5.24
N SER A 39 -1.20 -5.21 4.24
CA SER A 39 -1.83 -6.06 3.24
C SER A 39 -1.05 -5.98 1.93
N GLY A 40 -0.68 -7.12 1.37
CA GLY A 40 0.04 -7.22 0.11
C GLY A 40 -0.17 -8.58 -0.55
N GLY A 41 0.30 -8.72 -1.80
CA GLY A 41 0.13 -9.95 -2.59
C GLY A 41 -1.23 -10.11 -3.26
N GLY A 42 -2.12 -9.12 -3.11
CA GLY A 42 -3.42 -9.04 -3.75
C GLY A 42 -4.15 -7.76 -3.34
N ALA A 43 -5.09 -7.31 -4.16
CA ALA A 43 -5.87 -6.12 -3.87
C ALA A 43 -6.79 -6.35 -2.65
N LEU A 44 -6.77 -5.45 -1.71
CA LEU A 44 -7.71 -5.42 -0.60
C LEU A 44 -9.03 -4.81 -1.07
N ASP A 45 -10.15 -5.45 -0.73
CA ASP A 45 -11.45 -4.84 -0.97
C ASP A 45 -11.55 -3.48 -0.27
N GLN A 46 -11.99 -2.45 -1.00
CA GLN A 46 -12.02 -1.08 -0.53
C GLN A 46 -12.90 -0.93 0.72
N ASN A 47 -14.09 -1.55 0.75
CA ASN A 47 -15.00 -1.44 1.89
C ASN A 47 -14.39 -2.08 3.15
N ILE A 48 -13.66 -3.20 2.98
CA ILE A 48 -12.94 -3.85 4.08
C ILE A 48 -11.82 -2.93 4.57
N GLY A 49 -11.03 -2.35 3.68
CA GLY A 49 -9.97 -1.42 4.03
C GLY A 49 -10.49 -0.18 4.76
N GLU A 50 -11.55 0.43 4.26
CA GLU A 50 -12.23 1.57 4.91
C GLU A 50 -12.79 1.21 6.28
N PHE A 51 -13.45 0.05 6.39
CA PHE A 51 -13.99 -0.45 7.67
C PHE A 51 -12.88 -0.65 8.71
N LEU A 52 -11.80 -1.34 8.35
CA LEU A 52 -10.68 -1.60 9.26
C LEU A 52 -10.06 -0.29 9.76
N ASN A 53 -9.80 0.66 8.86
CA ASN A 53 -9.31 1.97 9.24
C ASN A 53 -10.32 2.76 10.10
N ALA A 54 -11.61 2.67 9.80
CA ALA A 54 -12.67 3.34 10.58
C ALA A 54 -12.79 2.81 12.01
N VAL A 55 -12.52 1.52 12.25
CA VAL A 55 -12.50 0.95 13.61
C VAL A 55 -11.16 1.12 14.31
N GLY A 56 -10.20 1.79 13.68
CA GLY A 56 -8.90 2.11 14.25
C GLY A 56 -7.90 0.95 14.19
N LEU A 57 -8.11 0.03 13.27
CA LEU A 57 -7.13 -0.98 12.85
C LEU A 57 -6.46 -0.47 11.57
N THR A 58 -5.45 0.37 11.74
CA THR A 58 -4.72 0.95 10.60
C THR A 58 -4.30 -0.14 9.64
N THR A 59 -4.78 -0.08 8.40
CA THR A 59 -4.49 -1.08 7.38
C THR A 59 -3.81 -0.41 6.21
N LEU A 60 -2.58 -0.81 5.94
CA LEU A 60 -1.70 -0.29 4.92
C LEU A 60 -1.64 -1.29 3.77
N GLN A 61 -2.01 -0.88 2.58
CA GLN A 61 -1.73 -1.68 1.39
C GLN A 61 -0.32 -1.40 0.90
N GLY A 62 0.37 -2.45 0.46
CA GLY A 62 1.65 -2.38 -0.20
C GLY A 62 1.65 -3.21 -1.47
N TYR A 63 2.50 -2.82 -2.41
CA TYR A 63 2.75 -3.52 -3.65
C TYR A 63 4.18 -4.02 -3.71
N GLY A 64 4.31 -5.18 -4.30
CA GLY A 64 5.60 -5.75 -4.61
C GLY A 64 5.51 -7.17 -5.12
N LEU A 65 6.65 -7.71 -5.50
CA LEU A 65 6.81 -9.02 -6.10
C LEU A 65 8.16 -9.60 -5.67
N THR A 66 8.31 -10.91 -5.77
CA THR A 66 9.52 -11.63 -5.36
C THR A 66 10.77 -11.07 -6.04
N GLU A 67 10.65 -10.70 -7.31
CA GLU A 67 11.69 -10.10 -8.15
C GLU A 67 12.15 -8.71 -7.65
N ALA A 68 11.43 -8.11 -6.72
CA ALA A 68 11.74 -6.81 -6.11
C ALA A 68 11.92 -6.86 -4.58
N SER A 69 12.20 -8.01 -3.97
CA SER A 69 12.68 -8.31 -2.61
C SER A 69 11.89 -7.73 -1.43
N PRO A 70 10.64 -8.00 -1.21
CA PRO A 70 9.54 -8.10 -2.16
C PRO A 70 8.83 -6.76 -2.34
N VAL A 71 9.02 -5.73 -1.46
CA VAL A 71 8.16 -4.55 -1.35
C VAL A 71 8.71 -3.37 -2.14
N VAL A 72 7.88 -2.82 -3.00
CA VAL A 72 8.18 -1.66 -3.85
C VAL A 72 7.56 -0.38 -3.31
N SER A 73 6.30 -0.46 -2.88
CA SER A 73 5.54 0.66 -2.32
C SER A 73 4.68 0.22 -1.15
N CYS A 74 4.34 1.16 -0.29
CA CYS A 74 3.41 0.92 0.81
C CYS A 74 2.74 2.22 1.24
N ASN A 75 1.47 2.14 1.65
CA ASN A 75 0.79 3.25 2.29
C ASN A 75 1.53 3.69 3.57
N LEU A 76 1.45 4.97 3.87
CA LEU A 76 2.02 5.55 5.08
C LEU A 76 0.96 5.58 6.19
N PRO A 77 1.31 5.28 7.46
CA PRO A 77 0.36 5.24 8.57
C PRO A 77 -0.46 6.53 8.74
N ASP A 78 0.16 7.68 8.48
CA ASP A 78 -0.48 9.00 8.63
C ASP A 78 -1.21 9.48 7.36
N LEU A 79 -1.08 8.77 6.24
CA LEU A 79 -1.60 9.14 4.93
C LEU A 79 -2.09 7.92 4.16
N VAL A 80 -2.99 7.15 4.77
CA VAL A 80 -3.57 5.96 4.13
C VAL A 80 -4.53 6.38 3.02
N LYS A 81 -4.29 5.87 1.81
CA LYS A 81 -5.23 5.88 0.69
C LYS A 81 -5.64 4.45 0.40
N VAL A 82 -6.87 4.10 0.73
CA VAL A 82 -7.36 2.70 0.63
C VAL A 82 -7.39 2.21 -0.81
N GLU A 83 -7.59 3.10 -1.77
CA GLU A 83 -7.59 2.83 -3.21
C GLU A 83 -6.19 2.69 -3.83
N SER A 84 -5.14 2.79 -3.02
CA SER A 84 -3.75 2.83 -3.47
C SER A 84 -2.87 1.89 -2.66
N VAL A 85 -1.79 1.43 -3.27
CA VAL A 85 -0.73 0.66 -2.62
C VAL A 85 0.43 1.55 -2.12
N GLY A 86 0.18 2.86 -2.03
CA GLY A 86 1.10 3.84 -1.45
C GLY A 86 2.18 4.34 -2.38
N PRO A 87 3.00 5.29 -1.90
CA PRO A 87 4.13 5.79 -2.66
C PRO A 87 5.27 4.76 -2.70
N PRO A 88 6.07 4.72 -3.79
CA PRO A 88 7.29 3.94 -3.84
C PRO A 88 8.27 4.32 -2.72
N PHE A 89 8.98 3.32 -2.18
CA PHE A 89 10.06 3.59 -1.24
C PHE A 89 11.18 4.42 -1.90
N ARG A 90 11.88 5.23 -1.12
CA ARG A 90 12.91 6.17 -1.62
C ARG A 90 14.05 5.48 -2.38
N THR A 91 14.29 4.20 -2.11
CA THR A 91 15.29 3.38 -2.79
C THR A 91 14.84 2.91 -4.16
N ASN A 92 13.54 3.02 -4.46
CA ASN A 92 12.95 2.51 -5.68
C ASN A 92 12.54 3.65 -6.62
N LYS A 93 12.87 3.48 -7.89
CA LYS A 93 12.31 4.29 -8.97
C LYS A 93 11.19 3.48 -9.62
N VAL A 94 10.03 4.06 -9.70
CA VAL A 94 8.86 3.48 -10.39
C VAL A 94 8.46 4.40 -11.53
N LYS A 95 8.18 3.85 -12.67
CA LYS A 95 7.55 4.56 -13.80
C LYS A 95 6.52 3.66 -14.44
N ILE A 96 5.58 4.26 -15.12
CA ILE A 96 4.57 3.56 -15.92
C ILE A 96 4.99 3.67 -17.39
N SER A 97 4.96 2.55 -18.09
CA SER A 97 5.21 2.50 -19.53
C SER A 97 4.02 3.03 -20.34
N GLU A 98 4.16 3.15 -21.65
CA GLU A 98 3.09 3.64 -22.53
C GLU A 98 1.86 2.72 -22.56
N ASP A 99 2.06 1.42 -22.33
CA ASP A 99 1.01 0.41 -22.24
C ASP A 99 0.48 0.19 -20.82
N GLY A 100 0.92 1.02 -19.85
CA GLY A 100 0.44 1.00 -18.48
C GLY A 100 1.20 0.05 -17.56
N GLU A 101 2.25 -0.64 -18.03
CA GLU A 101 3.03 -1.57 -17.21
C GLU A 101 3.85 -0.82 -16.14
N ILE A 102 3.86 -1.36 -14.92
CA ILE A 102 4.70 -0.86 -13.82
C ILE A 102 6.15 -1.32 -14.06
N LEU A 103 7.05 -0.36 -14.16
CA LEU A 103 8.48 -0.61 -14.31
C LEU A 103 9.24 -0.17 -13.06
N ILE A 104 10.13 -1.04 -12.56
CA ILE A 104 10.83 -0.82 -11.30
C ILE A 104 12.34 -0.82 -11.53
N LYS A 105 13.03 0.11 -10.87
CA LYS A 105 14.50 0.16 -10.81
C LYS A 105 14.93 0.52 -9.40
N GLY A 106 15.80 -0.30 -8.81
CA GLY A 106 16.30 -0.08 -7.45
C GLY A 106 17.22 -1.20 -7.01
N GLU A 107 17.84 -1.03 -5.86
CA GLU A 107 18.74 -2.03 -5.28
C GLU A 107 18.02 -3.30 -4.81
N ASN A 108 16.70 -3.21 -4.64
CA ASN A 108 15.83 -4.32 -4.29
C ASN A 108 15.47 -5.22 -5.48
N VAL A 109 15.75 -4.80 -6.72
CA VAL A 109 15.48 -5.62 -7.91
C VAL A 109 16.47 -6.78 -7.95
N MET A 110 15.96 -7.98 -8.19
CA MET A 110 16.75 -9.21 -8.31
C MET A 110 17.86 -9.10 -9.34
N LEU A 111 18.92 -9.88 -9.17
CA LEU A 111 19.98 -10.01 -10.18
C LEU A 111 19.52 -10.81 -11.42
N GLY A 112 18.51 -11.64 -11.25
CA GLY A 112 17.91 -12.47 -12.29
C GLY A 112 17.43 -13.81 -11.78
N TYR A 113 16.83 -14.56 -12.66
CA TYR A 113 16.39 -15.94 -12.37
C TYR A 113 17.58 -16.90 -12.42
N TRP A 114 17.67 -17.78 -11.42
CA TRP A 114 18.76 -18.75 -11.29
C TRP A 114 18.83 -19.66 -12.51
N ASN A 115 19.99 -19.68 -13.17
CA ASN A 115 20.27 -20.46 -14.39
C ASN A 115 19.32 -20.19 -15.59
N LEU A 116 18.54 -19.10 -15.58
CA LEU A 116 17.58 -18.77 -16.63
C LEU A 116 17.91 -17.37 -17.22
N LYS A 117 19.08 -17.24 -17.87
CA LYS A 117 19.56 -15.96 -18.40
C LYS A 117 18.61 -15.33 -19.43
N ASP A 118 17.99 -16.16 -20.27
CA ASP A 118 17.11 -15.65 -21.32
C ASP A 118 15.77 -15.18 -20.74
N GLU A 119 15.23 -15.86 -19.70
CA GLU A 119 14.07 -15.36 -18.97
C GLU A 119 14.39 -14.07 -18.23
N THR A 120 15.56 -13.96 -17.62
CA THR A 120 16.01 -12.73 -16.98
C THR A 120 16.04 -11.55 -17.96
N LYS A 121 16.57 -11.74 -19.16
CA LYS A 121 16.62 -10.69 -20.21
C LYS A 121 15.22 -10.27 -20.68
N LYS A 122 14.22 -11.13 -20.59
CA LYS A 122 12.83 -10.78 -20.95
C LYS A 122 12.22 -9.78 -19.97
N VAL A 123 12.57 -9.91 -18.68
CA VAL A 123 11.98 -9.09 -17.62
C VAL A 123 12.87 -7.94 -17.16
N ILE A 124 14.20 -8.04 -17.31
CA ILE A 124 15.12 -6.93 -16.97
C ILE A 124 15.69 -6.35 -18.26
N LYS A 125 15.25 -5.11 -18.60
CA LYS A 125 15.67 -4.38 -19.81
C LYS A 125 16.16 -3.00 -19.42
N ASP A 126 17.35 -2.61 -19.85
CA ASP A 126 17.99 -1.31 -19.58
C ASP A 126 18.04 -0.96 -18.08
N GLY A 127 18.12 -2.01 -17.23
CA GLY A 127 18.16 -1.89 -15.79
C GLY A 127 16.80 -1.60 -15.15
N TRP A 128 15.71 -1.81 -15.88
CA TRP A 128 14.34 -1.78 -15.38
C TRP A 128 13.74 -3.18 -15.35
N LEU A 129 13.12 -3.54 -14.24
CA LEU A 129 12.29 -4.72 -14.12
C LEU A 129 10.92 -4.41 -14.71
N HIS A 130 10.53 -5.21 -15.69
CA HIS A 130 9.21 -5.27 -16.27
C HIS A 130 8.37 -6.23 -15.43
N THR A 131 7.37 -5.72 -14.72
CA THR A 131 6.64 -6.50 -13.71
C THR A 131 5.53 -7.36 -14.30
N GLY A 132 5.02 -6.99 -15.46
CA GLY A 132 3.80 -7.55 -16.02
C GLY A 132 2.52 -7.04 -15.36
N ASP A 133 2.61 -6.22 -14.33
CA ASP A 133 1.46 -5.64 -13.65
C ASP A 133 1.12 -4.28 -14.25
N ILE A 134 -0.16 -3.96 -14.31
CA ILE A 134 -0.68 -2.68 -14.81
C ILE A 134 -1.01 -1.78 -13.64
N GLY A 135 -0.66 -0.49 -13.76
CA GLY A 135 -0.96 0.49 -12.72
C GLY A 135 -0.76 1.92 -13.20
N GLU A 136 -1.00 2.87 -12.31
CA GLU A 136 -0.78 4.28 -12.56
C GLU A 136 -0.18 4.99 -11.35
N LEU A 137 0.45 6.14 -11.57
CA LEU A 137 0.93 7.03 -10.51
C LEU A 137 0.06 8.27 -10.47
N ASP A 138 -0.53 8.54 -9.30
CA ASP A 138 -1.28 9.77 -9.11
C ASP A 138 -0.34 11.00 -8.99
N LYS A 139 -0.93 12.20 -8.97
CA LYS A 139 -0.21 13.48 -8.85
C LYS A 139 0.63 13.61 -7.57
N ASN A 140 0.40 12.77 -6.57
CA ASN A 140 1.15 12.73 -5.32
C ASN A 140 2.12 11.54 -5.27
N ASN A 141 2.36 10.88 -6.41
CA ASN A 141 3.24 9.73 -6.56
C ASN A 141 2.76 8.48 -5.78
N TYR A 142 1.44 8.32 -5.62
CA TYR A 142 0.86 7.10 -5.11
C TYR A 142 0.61 6.12 -6.25
N LEU A 143 1.03 4.88 -6.09
CA LEU A 143 0.78 3.79 -7.04
C LEU A 143 -0.62 3.22 -6.81
N ILE A 144 -1.37 3.11 -7.89
CA ILE A 144 -2.77 2.64 -7.94
C ILE A 144 -2.86 1.48 -8.91
#